data_bb12700c13a99ebd240c1f5cfd02d860
#
_entry.id   bb12700c13a99ebd240c1f5cfd02d860
#
_cell.length_a   1.000
_cell.length_b   1.000
_cell.length_c   1.000
_cell.angle_alpha   90.00
_cell.angle_beta   90.00
_cell.angle_gamma   90.00
#
_symmetry.space_group_name_H-M   'P 1'
#
loop_
_entity.id
_entity.type
_entity.pdbx_description
1 polymer ?
#
loop_
_entity_poly.entity_id
_entity_poly.type
_entity_poly.pdbx_seq_one_letter_code
_entity_poly.pdbx_strand_id
1 'polypeptide(L)' 'MDRQELEKLVKELTKKMNQAAAELNFEEAVVLRDRMVEVKKMLLDLENPVTVKVLNSYENS' A
#
# COMPACT_ATOMS: atom_id res chain seq x y z
N MET A 1 0.83 -12.27 -6.03
CA MET A 1 -0.29 -12.20 -5.06
C MET A 1 -1.56 -11.82 -5.79
N ASP A 2 -2.64 -12.46 -5.47
CA ASP A 2 -3.90 -12.06 -6.06
C ASP A 2 -4.53 -10.90 -5.29
N ARG A 3 -5.63 -10.35 -5.83
CA ARG A 3 -6.28 -9.19 -5.27
C ARG A 3 -6.76 -9.40 -3.82
N GLN A 4 -7.32 -10.57 -3.54
CA GLN A 4 -7.83 -10.87 -2.21
C GLN A 4 -6.71 -10.90 -1.17
N GLU A 5 -5.58 -11.45 -1.52
CA GLU A 5 -4.42 -11.48 -0.62
C GLU A 5 -3.90 -10.08 -0.35
N LEU A 6 -3.86 -9.23 -1.37
CA LEU A 6 -3.42 -7.84 -1.21
C LEU A 6 -4.38 -7.06 -0.33
N GLU A 7 -5.68 -7.25 -0.52
CA GLU A 7 -6.68 -6.57 0.31
C GLU A 7 -6.59 -7.02 1.77
N LYS A 8 -6.37 -8.31 2.00
CA LYS A 8 -6.16 -8.83 3.34
C LYS A 8 -4.94 -8.22 3.98
N LEU A 9 -3.86 -8.13 3.23
CA LEU A 9 -2.61 -7.55 3.72
C LEU A 9 -2.79 -6.08 4.10
N VAL A 10 -3.52 -5.32 3.29
CA VAL A 10 -3.82 -3.91 3.62
C VAL A 10 -4.57 -3.81 4.94
N LYS A 11 -5.55 -4.66 5.15
CA LYS A 11 -6.32 -4.66 6.40
C LYS A 11 -5.44 -4.99 7.60
N GLU A 12 -4.56 -5.98 7.48
CA GLU A 12 -3.65 -6.35 8.55
C GLU A 12 -2.66 -5.23 8.86
N LEU A 13 -2.09 -4.63 7.82
CA LEU A 13 -1.16 -3.53 8.00
C LEU A 13 -1.81 -2.32 8.63
N THR A 14 -3.05 -2.01 8.23
CA THR A 14 -3.81 -0.92 8.82
C THR A 14 -4.05 -1.16 10.31
N LYS A 15 -4.44 -2.38 10.66
CA LYS A 15 -4.67 -2.74 12.05
C LYS A 15 -3.40 -2.62 12.89
N LYS A 16 -2.29 -3.14 12.37
CA LYS A 16 -1.00 -3.06 13.06
C LYS A 16 -0.52 -1.62 13.19
N MET A 17 -0.71 -0.84 12.15
CA MET A 17 -0.34 0.57 12.17
C MET A 17 -1.10 1.33 13.26
N ASN A 18 -2.41 1.13 13.33
CA ASN A 18 -3.24 1.77 14.35
C ASN A 18 -2.84 1.32 15.76
N GLN A 19 -2.50 0.06 15.91
CA GLN A 19 -2.03 -0.47 17.18
C GLN A 19 -0.70 0.15 17.59
N ALA A 20 0.24 0.27 16.66
CA ALA A 20 1.52 0.89 16.93
C ALA A 20 1.34 2.37 17.30
N ALA A 21 0.46 3.07 16.62
CA ALA A 21 0.17 4.47 16.93
C ALA A 21 -0.46 4.61 18.32
N ALA A 22 -1.36 3.70 18.69
CA ALA A 22 -1.98 3.72 20.01
C ALA A 22 -0.96 3.48 21.11
N GLU A 23 0.08 2.72 20.84
CA GLU A 23 1.17 2.45 21.78
C GLU A 23 2.26 3.52 21.71
N LEU A 24 2.06 4.57 20.94
CA LEU A 24 3.03 5.65 20.71
C LEU A 24 4.33 5.15 20.08
N ASN A 25 4.25 4.05 19.35
CA ASN A 25 5.39 3.51 18.61
C ASN A 25 5.36 4.06 17.20
N PHE A 26 5.75 5.33 17.06
CA PHE A 26 5.59 6.05 15.81
C PHE A 26 6.53 5.57 14.71
N GLU A 27 7.73 5.12 15.05
CA GLU A 27 8.66 4.59 14.06
C GLU A 27 8.10 3.36 13.37
N GLU A 28 7.53 2.44 14.15
CA GLU A 28 6.92 1.25 13.61
C GLU A 28 5.66 1.58 12.79
N ALA A 29 4.89 2.55 13.28
CA ALA A 29 3.70 3.00 12.54
C ALA A 29 4.06 3.53 11.17
N VAL A 30 5.16 4.26 11.04
CA VAL A 30 5.64 4.78 9.76
C VAL A 30 6.06 3.66 8.83
N VAL A 31 6.79 2.66 9.33
CA VAL A 31 7.21 1.52 8.54
C VAL A 31 6.00 0.74 8.01
N LEU A 32 5.01 0.52 8.87
CA LEU A 32 3.79 -0.18 8.49
C LEU A 32 2.99 0.60 7.46
N ARG A 33 2.93 1.93 7.62
CA ARG A 33 2.26 2.79 6.65
C ARG A 33 2.93 2.71 5.28
N ASP A 34 4.25 2.76 5.25
CA ASP A 34 4.99 2.68 4.00
C ASP A 34 4.71 1.37 3.27
N ARG A 35 4.67 0.26 4.00
CA ARG A 35 4.32 -1.02 3.43
C ARG A 35 2.89 -1.03 2.90
N MET A 36 1.97 -0.44 3.66
CA MET A 36 0.58 -0.35 3.23
C MET A 36 0.44 0.44 1.94
N VAL A 37 1.18 1.53 1.81
CA VAL A 37 1.17 2.34 0.59
C VAL A 37 1.65 1.52 -0.60
N GLU A 38 2.72 0.74 -0.43
CA GLU A 38 3.23 -0.11 -1.50
C GLU A 38 2.21 -1.16 -1.93
N VAL A 39 1.54 -1.79 -0.97
CA VAL A 39 0.51 -2.79 -1.28
C VAL A 39 -0.67 -2.15 -1.99
N LYS A 40 -1.06 -0.95 -1.58
CA LYS A 40 -2.13 -0.21 -2.26
C LYS A 40 -1.76 0.13 -3.70
N LYS A 41 -0.49 0.44 -3.96
CA LYS A 41 -0.03 0.66 -5.33
C LYS A 41 -0.17 -0.60 -6.17
N MET A 42 0.15 -1.75 -5.60
CA MET A 42 -0.04 -3.02 -6.29
C MET A 42 -1.51 -3.28 -6.62
N LEU A 43 -2.40 -2.95 -5.69
CA LEU A 43 -3.84 -3.07 -5.94
C LEU A 43 -4.30 -2.16 -7.07
N LEU A 44 -3.79 -0.93 -7.10
CA LEU A 44 -4.10 -0.01 -8.19
C LEU A 44 -3.63 -0.53 -9.53
N ASP A 45 -2.45 -1.14 -9.57
CA ASP A 45 -1.92 -1.74 -10.78
C ASP A 45 -2.83 -2.84 -11.31
N LEU A 46 -3.38 -3.65 -10.41
CA LEU A 46 -4.30 -4.71 -10.80
C LEU A 46 -5.63 -4.17 -11.30
N GLU A 47 -6.12 -3.10 -10.70
CA GLU A 47 -7.42 -2.53 -11.06
C GLU A 47 -7.35 -1.61 -12.26
N ASN A 48 -6.25 -0.87 -12.42
CA ASN A 48 -6.12 0.15 -13.46
C ASN A 48 -4.75 0.11 -14.14
N PRO A 49 -4.39 -0.99 -14.79
CA PRO A 49 -3.07 -1.11 -15.42
C PRO A 49 -2.82 -0.08 -16.52
N VAL A 50 -3.87 0.35 -17.21
CA VAL A 50 -3.75 1.35 -18.29
C VAL A 50 -3.36 2.70 -17.70
N THR A 51 -3.93 3.07 -16.57
CA THR A 51 -3.60 4.33 -15.89
C THR A 51 -2.14 4.35 -15.47
N VAL A 52 -1.64 3.24 -14.95
CA VAL A 52 -0.23 3.13 -14.55
C VAL A 52 0.69 3.30 -15.75
N LYS A 53 0.34 2.71 -16.89
CA LYS A 53 1.12 2.86 -18.11
C LYS A 53 1.19 4.30 -18.59
N VAL A 54 0.08 5.01 -18.50
CA VAL A 54 0.02 6.43 -18.89
C VAL A 54 0.94 7.26 -17.99
N LEU A 55 0.91 7.02 -16.68
CA LEU A 55 1.77 7.72 -15.75
C LEU A 55 3.24 7.46 -16.02
N ASN A 56 3.58 6.21 -16.31
CA ASN A 56 4.96 5.85 -16.65
C ASN A 56 5.42 6.52 -17.94
N SER A 57 4.53 6.68 -18.90
CA SER A 57 4.84 7.38 -20.16
C SER A 57 5.21 8.83 -19.90
N TYR A 58 4.52 9.48 -18.99
CA TYR A 58 4.83 10.85 -18.60
C TYR A 58 6.21 10.97 -17.98
N GLU A 59 6.56 10.02 -17.11
CA GLU A 59 7.85 10.03 -16.43
C GLU A 59 9.01 9.79 -17.39
N ASN A 60 8.77 9.05 -18.46
CA ASN A 60 9.81 8.70 -19.43
C ASN A 60 9.94 9.69 -20.58
N SER A 61 9.09 10.67 -20.66
CA SER A 61 9.10 11.64 -21.78
C SER A 61 9.91 12.89 -21.51
#